data_ae2f5c9f448b9e8579c746a089e37b9d
#
_entry.id   ae2f5c9f448b9e8579c746a089e37b9d
#
_cell.length_a   1.000
_cell.length_b   1.000
_cell.length_c   1.000
_cell.angle_alpha   90.00
_cell.angle_beta   90.00
_cell.angle_gamma   90.00
#
_symmetry.space_group_name_H-M   'P 1'
#
loop_
_entity.id
_entity.type
_entity.pdbx_description
1 polymer ?
#
loop_
_entity_poly.entity_id
_entity_poly.type
_entity_poly.pdbx_seq_one_letter_code
_entity_poly.pdbx_strand_id
1 'polypeptide(L)'
;MKQALGMIETKGLVALFEATDSMLKSANVTFAGWQSVGSGLVTAFVEGDVAAVKAATDAGAEAAARIGEVISVQVISRPHDELPSFVQPGNKTAPRKAAGAE
;
A
#
# COMPACT_ATOMS: atom_id res chain seq x y z
N MET A 1 15.85 -1.64 7.36
CA MET A 1 15.57 -2.85 6.90
C MET A 1 15.28 -2.80 5.47
N LYS A 2 15.47 -3.80 4.79
CA LYS A 2 15.50 -3.72 3.36
C LYS A 2 14.44 -4.53 2.69
N GLN A 3 13.27 -4.49 3.25
CA GLN A 3 12.18 -5.16 2.58
C GLN A 3 11.72 -4.34 1.40
N ALA A 4 11.06 -4.96 0.48
CA ALA A 4 10.45 -4.25 -0.63
C ALA A 4 9.21 -3.51 -0.16
N LEU A 5 8.89 -2.43 -0.84
CA LEU A 5 7.71 -1.63 -0.55
C LEU A 5 6.80 -1.66 -1.77
N GLY A 6 5.54 -1.97 -1.55
CA GLY A 6 4.54 -1.96 -2.61
C GLY A 6 3.52 -0.86 -2.36
N MET A 7 3.02 -0.27 -3.43
CA MET A 7 2.05 0.80 -3.35
C MET A 7 0.96 0.63 -4.37
N ILE A 8 -0.27 0.91 -3.96
CA ILE A 8 -1.38 0.99 -4.91
C ILE A 8 -2.11 2.29 -4.63
N GLU A 9 -2.29 3.09 -5.67
CA GLU A 9 -3.06 4.32 -5.58
C GLU A 9 -4.37 4.16 -6.31
N THR A 10 -5.46 4.53 -5.66
CA THR A 10 -6.78 4.44 -6.25
C THR A 10 -7.52 5.75 -6.09
N LYS A 11 -8.62 5.87 -6.81
CA LYS A 11 -9.51 6.99 -6.63
C LYS A 11 -10.62 6.53 -5.70
N GLY A 12 -10.65 7.09 -4.50
CA GLY A 12 -11.65 6.75 -3.51
C GLY A 12 -11.25 5.61 -2.59
N LEU A 13 -11.84 5.60 -1.41
CA LEU A 13 -11.48 4.67 -0.36
C LEU A 13 -12.00 3.26 -0.60
N VAL A 14 -13.12 3.13 -1.29
CA VAL A 14 -13.69 1.80 -1.46
C VAL A 14 -12.75 0.90 -2.28
N ALA A 15 -12.21 1.45 -3.35
CA ALA A 15 -11.25 0.69 -4.15
C ALA A 15 -9.97 0.43 -3.35
N LEU A 16 -9.56 1.38 -2.52
CA LEU A 16 -8.36 1.19 -1.72
C LEU A 16 -8.55 0.08 -0.68
N PHE A 17 -9.71 0.02 -0.06
CA PHE A 17 -10.00 -1.04 0.90
C PHE A 17 -9.98 -2.40 0.22
N GLU A 18 -10.55 -2.48 -0.98
CA GLU A 18 -10.54 -3.74 -1.70
C GLU A 18 -9.12 -4.13 -2.09
N ALA A 19 -8.32 -3.17 -2.54
CA ALA A 19 -6.93 -3.45 -2.89
C ALA A 19 -6.17 -3.94 -1.66
N THR A 20 -6.33 -3.27 -0.53
CA THR A 20 -5.62 -3.61 0.68
C THR A 20 -5.99 -4.99 1.18
N ASP A 21 -7.28 -5.29 1.21
CA ASP A 21 -7.74 -6.59 1.65
C ASP A 21 -7.17 -7.70 0.76
N SER A 22 -7.22 -7.49 -0.53
CA SER A 22 -6.71 -8.48 -1.47
C SER A 22 -5.20 -8.66 -1.33
N MET A 23 -4.46 -7.58 -1.13
CA MET A 23 -3.02 -7.67 -0.94
C MET A 23 -2.68 -8.50 0.29
N LEU A 24 -3.38 -8.24 1.40
CA LEU A 24 -3.07 -8.93 2.64
C LEU A 24 -3.50 -10.39 2.62
N LYS A 25 -4.49 -10.73 1.80
CA LYS A 25 -4.94 -12.10 1.72
C LYS A 25 -4.15 -12.95 0.74
N SER A 26 -3.51 -12.33 -0.25
CA SER A 26 -2.91 -13.09 -1.33
C SER A 26 -1.43 -13.36 -1.16
N ALA A 27 -0.74 -12.69 -0.28
CA ALA A 27 0.69 -12.89 -0.12
C ALA A 27 1.13 -12.51 1.29
N ASN A 28 2.34 -12.92 1.64
CA ASN A 28 2.86 -12.67 2.98
C ASN A 28 3.47 -11.26 3.03
N VAL A 29 2.61 -10.27 3.17
CA VAL A 29 3.04 -8.87 3.27
C VAL A 29 2.38 -8.27 4.49
N THR A 30 2.95 -7.18 4.99
CA THR A 30 2.37 -6.45 6.10
C THR A 30 1.93 -5.07 5.62
N PHE A 31 0.86 -4.59 6.21
CA PHE A 31 0.34 -3.28 5.87
C PHE A 31 1.26 -2.22 6.45
N ALA A 32 1.70 -1.30 5.63
CA ALA A 32 2.63 -0.26 6.05
C ALA A 32 1.99 1.11 6.16
N GLY A 33 0.71 1.21 5.91
CA GLY A 33 -0.01 2.46 6.08
C GLY A 33 -0.68 2.94 4.83
N TRP A 34 -1.34 4.07 4.93
CA TRP A 34 -1.99 4.66 3.77
C TRP A 34 -1.91 6.18 3.88
N GLN A 35 -2.12 6.87 2.78
CA GLN A 35 -2.13 8.31 2.79
C GLN A 35 -3.15 8.84 1.82
N SER A 36 -3.64 10.03 2.11
CA SER A 36 -4.56 10.74 1.23
C SER A 36 -3.93 12.10 0.93
N VAL A 37 -3.87 12.45 -0.34
CA VAL A 37 -3.28 13.73 -0.71
C VAL A 37 -4.30 14.68 -1.30
N GLY A 38 -5.57 14.35 -1.18
CA GLY A 38 -6.62 15.22 -1.69
C GLY A 38 -7.09 14.75 -3.05
N SER A 39 -8.13 15.39 -3.54
CA SER A 39 -8.71 15.09 -4.85
C SER A 39 -9.23 13.67 -4.96
N GLY A 40 -9.51 13.03 -3.84
CA GLY A 40 -10.00 11.66 -3.86
C GLY A 40 -8.96 10.61 -4.12
N LEU A 41 -7.68 10.97 -4.22
CA LEU A 41 -6.62 10.00 -4.46
C LEU A 41 -6.08 9.51 -3.14
N VAL A 42 -6.00 8.19 -3.01
CA VAL A 42 -5.52 7.55 -1.78
C VAL A 42 -4.57 6.43 -2.14
N THR A 43 -3.59 6.20 -1.29
CA THR A 43 -2.52 5.23 -1.56
C THR A 43 -2.34 4.33 -0.36
N ALA A 44 -2.22 3.02 -0.60
CA ALA A 44 -1.91 2.05 0.44
C ALA A 44 -0.52 1.49 0.20
N PHE A 45 0.17 1.19 1.30
CA PHE A 45 1.53 0.68 1.26
C PHE A 45 1.62 -0.66 1.97
N VAL A 46 2.38 -1.59 1.40
CA VAL A 46 2.67 -2.88 2.03
C VAL A 46 4.15 -3.16 1.94
N GLU A 47 4.64 -3.99 2.84
CA GLU A 47 6.06 -4.37 2.89
C GLU A 47 6.20 -5.86 2.95
N GLY A 48 7.29 -6.38 2.44
CA GLY A 48 7.62 -7.79 2.50
C GLY A 48 8.71 -8.14 1.51
N ASP A 49 8.93 -9.43 1.30
CA ASP A 49 9.87 -9.85 0.27
C ASP A 49 9.40 -9.35 -1.06
N VAL A 50 10.35 -9.09 -1.97
CA VAL A 50 9.98 -8.50 -3.26
C VAL A 50 8.99 -9.39 -4.03
N ALA A 51 9.16 -10.70 -3.99
CA ALA A 51 8.22 -11.58 -4.70
C ALA A 51 6.83 -11.53 -4.09
N ALA A 52 6.76 -11.46 -2.76
CA ALA A 52 5.47 -11.36 -2.08
C ALA A 52 4.80 -10.02 -2.36
N VAL A 53 5.59 -8.95 -2.38
CA VAL A 53 5.05 -7.63 -2.65
C VAL A 53 4.54 -7.53 -4.09
N LYS A 54 5.25 -8.13 -5.05
CA LYS A 54 4.77 -8.14 -6.42
C LYS A 54 3.48 -8.92 -6.54
N ALA A 55 3.40 -10.09 -5.92
CA ALA A 55 2.18 -10.88 -5.97
C ALA A 55 1.02 -10.13 -5.31
N ALA A 56 1.30 -9.48 -4.19
CA ALA A 56 0.27 -8.74 -3.47
C ALA A 56 -0.25 -7.56 -4.31
N THR A 57 0.64 -6.77 -4.88
CA THR A 57 0.21 -5.60 -5.64
C THR A 57 -0.53 -6.01 -6.91
N ASP A 58 -0.12 -7.11 -7.56
CA ASP A 58 -0.84 -7.59 -8.72
C ASP A 58 -2.27 -7.98 -8.35
N ALA A 59 -2.42 -8.74 -7.26
CA ALA A 59 -3.74 -9.17 -6.82
C ALA A 59 -4.59 -7.99 -6.38
N GLY A 60 -3.99 -7.06 -5.65
CA GLY A 60 -4.71 -5.90 -5.16
C GLY A 60 -5.18 -4.99 -6.28
N ALA A 61 -4.34 -4.78 -7.27
CA ALA A 61 -4.69 -3.93 -8.39
C ALA A 61 -5.83 -4.55 -9.19
N GLU A 62 -5.78 -5.86 -9.39
CA GLU A 62 -6.81 -6.54 -10.12
C GLU A 62 -8.14 -6.47 -9.38
N ALA A 63 -8.14 -6.70 -8.08
CA ALA A 63 -9.35 -6.65 -7.28
C ALA A 63 -9.94 -5.24 -7.27
N ALA A 64 -9.11 -4.23 -7.08
CA ALA A 64 -9.59 -2.86 -7.01
C ALA A 64 -10.13 -2.39 -8.36
N ALA A 65 -9.52 -2.83 -9.45
CA ALA A 65 -9.95 -2.41 -10.78
C ALA A 65 -11.34 -2.91 -11.12
N ARG A 66 -11.81 -3.95 -10.45
CA ARG A 66 -13.15 -4.46 -10.70
C ARG A 66 -14.23 -3.57 -10.09
N ILE A 67 -13.88 -2.74 -9.11
CA ILE A 67 -14.89 -1.95 -8.44
C ILE A 67 -14.59 -0.46 -8.46
N GLY A 68 -13.45 -0.06 -8.95
CA GLY A 68 -13.11 1.37 -8.98
C GLY A 68 -11.96 1.62 -9.91
N GLU A 69 -11.29 2.74 -9.71
CA GLU A 69 -10.23 3.17 -10.60
C GLU A 69 -8.88 3.06 -9.91
N VAL A 70 -7.97 2.29 -10.50
CA VAL A 70 -6.60 2.17 -10.03
C VAL A 70 -5.77 3.18 -10.81
N ILE A 71 -5.10 4.08 -10.10
CA ILE A 71 -4.33 5.15 -10.71
C ILE A 71 -2.89 4.71 -10.95
N SER A 72 -2.28 4.04 -9.98
CA SER A 72 -0.92 3.57 -10.18
C SER A 72 -0.60 2.42 -9.25
N VAL A 73 0.40 1.62 -9.65
CA VAL A 73 0.89 0.50 -8.87
C VAL A 73 2.39 0.52 -8.98
N GLN A 74 3.09 0.44 -7.86
CA GLN A 74 4.54 0.46 -7.88
C GLN A 74 5.13 -0.49 -6.88
N VAL A 75 6.30 -1.04 -7.19
CA VAL A 75 7.06 -1.87 -6.29
C VAL A 75 8.49 -1.33 -6.26
N ILE A 76 8.98 -1.04 -5.06
CA ILE A 76 10.35 -0.60 -4.87
C ILE A 76 11.06 -1.71 -4.16
N SER A 77 12.00 -2.36 -4.85
CA SER A 77 12.60 -3.59 -4.36
C SER A 77 13.51 -3.39 -3.18
N ARG A 78 14.17 -2.29 -3.08
CA ARG A 78 15.07 -2.03 -1.96
C ARG A 78 15.02 -0.57 -1.63
N PRO A 79 14.02 -0.13 -0.87
CA PRO A 79 13.86 1.28 -0.57
C PRO A 79 15.08 1.81 0.16
N HIS A 80 15.44 3.04 -0.11
CA HIS A 80 16.49 3.70 0.62
C HIS A 80 16.07 3.78 2.08
N ASP A 81 17.04 3.77 2.98
CA ASP A 81 16.74 3.76 4.39
C ASP A 81 15.89 4.94 4.83
N GLU A 82 16.00 6.06 4.18
CA GLU A 82 15.22 7.22 4.55
C GLU A 82 13.82 7.23 3.99
N LEU A 83 13.54 6.35 3.06
CA LEU A 83 12.24 6.33 2.45
C LEU A 83 11.12 5.99 3.43
N PRO A 84 11.30 5.05 4.33
CA PRO A 84 10.22 4.74 5.24
C PRO A 84 9.73 5.92 6.06
N SER A 85 10.58 6.81 6.46
CA SER A 85 10.09 7.93 7.21
C SER A 85 9.26 8.85 6.33
N PHE A 86 9.54 8.88 5.04
CA PHE A 86 8.79 9.66 4.13
C PHE A 86 7.37 9.13 3.96
N VAL A 87 7.17 7.84 3.99
CA VAL A 87 5.88 7.25 3.82
C VAL A 87 5.21 6.88 5.11
N GLN A 88 5.78 7.24 6.26
CA GLN A 88 5.21 6.88 7.49
C GLN A 88 3.87 7.49 7.61
N PRO A 89 2.88 6.74 7.70
CA PRO A 89 1.59 7.25 7.69
C PRO A 89 1.26 7.89 8.93
N GLY A 90 1.46 7.25 9.86
CA GLY A 90 1.02 7.77 11.02
C GLY A 90 1.56 8.98 11.30
N ASN A 91 2.57 9.19 10.76
CA ASN A 91 3.20 10.24 11.13
C ASN A 91 2.47 11.29 10.68
N LYS A 92 1.69 11.25 9.94
CA LYS A 92 1.06 12.29 9.61
C LYS A 92 -0.19 12.01 9.29
N THR A 93 -0.39 11.24 8.72
CA THR A 93 -1.59 11.18 8.31
C THR A 93 -2.23 10.18 8.87
N ALA A 94 -1.84 9.41 9.02
CA ALA A 94 -2.53 8.45 9.35
C ALA A 94 -2.50 7.97 10.38
N PRO A 95 -2.84 7.40 10.71
CA PRO A 95 -2.87 6.88 11.86
C PRO A 95 -2.01 5.84 12.00
N ARG A 96 -1.50 5.58 12.15
CA ARG A 96 -0.79 4.80 12.24
C ARG A 96 -0.90 3.93 12.88
N LYS A 97 -0.93 3.63 12.92
CA LYS A 97 -0.79 2.98 13.15
C LYS A 97 -1.34 2.35 13.38
N ALA A 98 -1.81 2.18 13.15
CA ALA A 98 -2.01 1.79 13.23
C ALA A 98 -2.03 1.03 13.42
N ALA A 99 -1.96 0.89 13.49
CA ALA A 99 -1.61 0.52 13.65
C ALA A 99 -1.20 -0.04 13.83
N GLY A 100 -1.18 -0.14 13.95
CA GLY A 100 -0.56 -0.29 14.10
C GLY A 100 -0.06 -0.46 14.23
N ALA A 101 -0.01 -0.34 14.19
CA ALA A 101 0.61 -0.14 14.24
C ALA A 101 1.07 0.02 14.43
N GLU A 102 1.12 0.18 14.47
CA GLU A 102 1.61 0.67 14.52
C GLU A 102 1.86 0.79 14.56
#